data_7274aff768b1fff44a31e0462984fc99
#
_entry.id   7274aff768b1fff44a31e0462984fc99
#
_cell.length_a   1.000
_cell.length_b   1.000
_cell.length_c   1.000
_cell.angle_alpha   90.00
_cell.angle_beta   90.00
_cell.angle_gamma   90.00
#
_symmetry.space_group_name_H-M   'P 1'
#
loop_
_entity.id
_entity.type
_entity.pdbx_description
1 polymer ?
#
loop_
_entity_poly.entity_id
_entity_poly.type
_entity_poly.pdbx_seq_one_letter_code
_entity_poly.pdbx_strand_id
1 'polypeptide(L)'
;MKVRTRFAPSPTGYLHIGGARTALFSWLYAKKMGGEFILRIEDTDRERSTQEAVDAITDGMEWLGLEHDEGPFYQTQRFDRYKEVIQQLLDTDHAY
;
A
#
# COMPACT_ATOMS: atom_id res chain seq x y z
N MET A 1 15.10 -1.16 -17.05
CA MET A 1 13.99 -1.61 -16.18
C MET A 1 13.46 -0.45 -15.36
N LYS A 2 12.16 -0.26 -15.36
CA LYS A 2 11.54 0.82 -14.59
C LYS A 2 11.45 0.42 -13.10
N VAL A 3 11.92 1.29 -12.21
CA VAL A 3 11.84 1.08 -10.78
C VAL A 3 10.43 1.41 -10.31
N ARG A 4 9.86 0.54 -9.48
CA ARG A 4 8.57 0.75 -8.83
C ARG A 4 8.73 0.46 -7.35
N THR A 5 8.47 1.46 -6.51
CA THR A 5 8.51 1.30 -5.07
C THR A 5 7.11 1.40 -4.50
N ARG A 6 6.92 0.86 -3.31
CA ARG A 6 5.61 0.79 -2.67
C ARG A 6 5.68 1.20 -1.22
N PHE A 7 4.70 1.98 -0.79
CA PHE A 7 4.41 2.20 0.62
C PHE A 7 3.06 1.56 0.91
N ALA A 8 3.02 0.66 1.90
CA ALA A 8 1.85 -0.16 2.18
C ALA A 8 1.44 -0.07 3.66
N PRO A 9 0.90 1.08 4.11
CA PRO A 9 0.52 1.25 5.51
C PRO A 9 -0.78 0.54 5.85
N SER A 10 -0.89 0.13 7.14
CA SER A 10 -2.16 -0.32 7.71
C SER A 10 -2.91 0.91 8.25
N PRO A 11 -4.16 1.16 7.84
CA PRO A 11 -4.88 2.37 8.22
C PRO A 11 -5.56 2.22 9.59
N THR A 12 -4.76 1.96 10.63
CA THR A 12 -5.23 1.72 11.99
C THR A 12 -4.98 2.90 12.93
N GLY A 13 -4.52 4.03 12.40
CA GLY A 13 -4.23 5.25 13.15
C GLY A 13 -3.56 6.28 12.27
N TYR A 14 -3.01 7.31 12.90
CA TYR A 14 -2.30 8.35 12.18
C TYR A 14 -0.96 7.84 11.66
N LEU A 15 -0.48 8.45 10.57
CA LEU A 15 0.85 8.20 10.05
C LEU A 15 1.88 8.68 11.08
N HIS A 16 2.65 7.75 11.67
CA HIS A 16 3.69 8.09 12.61
C HIS A 16 5.03 8.33 11.89
N ILE A 17 6.01 8.87 12.63
CA ILE A 17 7.29 9.28 12.03
C ILE A 17 8.06 8.12 11.38
N GLY A 18 7.96 6.91 11.93
CA GLY A 18 8.57 5.72 11.32
C GLY A 18 7.96 5.37 9.99
N GLY A 19 6.63 5.45 9.88
CA GLY A 19 5.92 5.27 8.61
C GLY A 19 6.25 6.35 7.61
N ALA A 20 6.29 7.62 8.05
CA ALA A 20 6.66 8.75 7.20
C ALA A 20 8.08 8.59 6.66
N ARG A 21 9.01 8.12 7.47
CA ARG A 21 10.39 7.84 7.05
C ARG A 21 10.44 6.77 5.96
N THR A 22 9.72 5.69 6.14
CA THR A 22 9.64 4.60 5.16
C THR A 22 9.05 5.09 3.84
N ALA A 23 7.96 5.86 3.92
CA ALA A 23 7.34 6.46 2.74
C ALA A 23 8.31 7.38 2.01
N LEU A 24 9.02 8.23 2.77
CA LEU A 24 9.99 9.17 2.20
C LEU A 24 11.10 8.44 1.45
N PHE A 25 11.70 7.39 2.03
CA PHE A 25 12.76 6.64 1.37
C PHE A 25 12.26 5.96 0.09
N SER A 26 11.09 5.35 0.13
CA SER A 26 10.50 4.71 -1.05
C SER A 26 10.22 5.73 -2.15
N TRP A 27 9.68 6.89 -1.79
CA TRP A 27 9.39 7.99 -2.70
C TRP A 27 10.68 8.57 -3.33
N LEU A 28 11.68 8.85 -2.48
CA LEU A 28 12.97 9.40 -2.95
C LEU A 28 13.66 8.45 -3.92
N TYR A 29 13.67 7.16 -3.61
CA TYR A 29 14.30 6.17 -4.49
C TYR A 29 13.58 6.11 -5.83
N ALA A 30 12.24 6.08 -5.82
CA ALA A 30 11.47 6.09 -7.06
C ALA A 30 11.76 7.35 -7.90
N LYS A 31 11.79 8.52 -7.26
CA LYS A 31 12.06 9.78 -7.97
C LYS A 31 13.48 9.84 -8.51
N LYS A 32 14.47 9.40 -7.72
CA LYS A 32 15.87 9.37 -8.15
C LYS A 32 16.07 8.49 -9.38
N MET A 33 15.39 7.36 -9.43
CA MET A 33 15.53 6.40 -10.53
C MET A 33 14.57 6.65 -11.69
N GLY A 34 13.78 7.73 -11.63
CA GLY A 34 12.78 8.02 -12.67
C GLY A 34 11.66 6.99 -12.72
N GLY A 35 11.38 6.33 -11.61
CA GLY A 35 10.38 5.27 -11.50
C GLY A 35 9.04 5.73 -10.97
N GLU A 36 8.27 4.79 -10.44
CA GLU A 36 6.93 5.02 -9.91
C GLU A 36 6.87 4.72 -8.43
N PHE A 37 6.14 5.55 -7.69
CA PHE A 37 5.81 5.35 -6.28
C PHE A 37 4.34 4.95 -6.16
N ILE A 38 4.08 3.81 -5.52
CA ILE A 38 2.75 3.20 -5.43
C ILE A 38 2.28 3.25 -3.98
N LEU A 39 1.05 3.68 -3.76
CA LEU A 39 0.40 3.63 -2.44
C LEU A 39 -0.56 2.45 -2.40
N ARG A 40 -0.38 1.59 -1.40
CA ARG A 40 -1.28 0.46 -1.14
C ARG A 40 -1.74 0.51 0.32
N ILE A 41 -3.03 0.51 0.53
CA ILE A 41 -3.63 0.50 1.86
C ILE A 41 -3.89 -0.95 2.28
N GLU A 42 -3.24 -1.38 3.35
CA GLU A 42 -3.41 -2.74 3.87
C GLU A 42 -4.46 -2.73 5.00
N ASP A 43 -5.71 -2.77 4.61
CA ASP A 43 -6.89 -2.57 5.44
C ASP A 43 -7.56 -3.88 5.91
N THR A 44 -6.76 -4.93 6.12
CA THR A 44 -7.27 -6.25 6.49
C THR A 44 -7.81 -6.34 7.92
N ASP A 45 -7.33 -5.50 8.83
CA ASP A 45 -7.88 -5.36 10.18
C ASP A 45 -9.11 -4.44 10.12
N ARG A 46 -10.28 -5.02 9.80
CA ARG A 46 -11.49 -4.26 9.54
C ARG A 46 -12.03 -3.50 10.75
N GLU A 47 -11.77 -3.98 11.96
CA GLU A 47 -12.20 -3.30 13.19
C GLU A 47 -11.40 -2.01 13.42
N ARG A 48 -10.10 -2.03 13.07
CA ARG A 48 -9.20 -0.91 13.29
C ARG A 48 -8.99 -0.05 12.04
N SER A 49 -9.37 -0.56 10.87
CA SER A 49 -9.21 0.15 9.60
C SER A 49 -10.45 0.97 9.32
N THR A 50 -10.34 2.29 9.48
CA THR A 50 -11.44 3.22 9.27
C THR A 50 -11.13 4.17 8.12
N GLN A 51 -12.17 4.74 7.52
CA GLN A 51 -11.99 5.75 6.48
C GLN A 51 -11.24 6.97 7.02
N GLU A 52 -11.48 7.34 8.27
CA GLU A 52 -10.77 8.45 8.93
C GLU A 52 -9.26 8.17 9.00
N ALA A 53 -8.86 6.94 9.31
CA ALA A 53 -7.45 6.54 9.36
C ALA A 53 -6.82 6.55 7.96
N VAL A 54 -7.54 6.09 6.94
CA VAL A 54 -7.10 6.17 5.54
C VAL A 54 -6.89 7.64 5.15
N ASP A 55 -7.86 8.50 5.43
CA ASP A 55 -7.77 9.93 5.11
C ASP A 55 -6.59 10.59 5.84
N ALA A 56 -6.34 10.21 7.10
CA ALA A 56 -5.20 10.73 7.86
C ALA A 56 -3.86 10.36 7.19
N ILE A 57 -3.74 9.16 6.65
CA ILE A 57 -2.53 8.72 5.95
C ILE A 57 -2.36 9.51 4.65
N THR A 58 -3.40 9.61 3.84
CA THR A 58 -3.34 10.30 2.55
C THR A 58 -3.10 11.80 2.74
N ASP A 59 -3.74 12.43 3.73
CA ASP A 59 -3.53 13.84 4.07
C ASP A 59 -2.12 14.08 4.57
N GLY A 60 -1.58 13.19 5.41
CA GLY A 60 -0.22 13.28 5.90
C GLY A 60 0.81 13.20 4.78
N MET A 61 0.61 12.31 3.83
CA MET A 61 1.49 12.18 2.66
C MET A 61 1.40 13.41 1.76
N GLU A 62 0.22 13.94 1.54
CA GLU A 62 0.02 15.17 0.77
C GLU A 62 0.73 16.35 1.45
N TRP A 63 0.60 16.46 2.77
CA TRP A 63 1.27 17.50 3.56
C TRP A 63 2.79 17.42 3.42
N LEU A 64 3.35 16.20 3.36
CA LEU A 64 4.78 15.97 3.17
C LEU A 64 5.23 16.11 1.71
N GLY A 65 4.30 16.26 0.78
CA GLY A 65 4.60 16.35 -0.64
C GLY A 65 4.97 15.03 -1.31
N LEU A 66 4.60 13.91 -0.70
CA LEU A 66 4.89 12.57 -1.22
C LEU A 66 3.75 12.08 -2.10
N GLU A 67 3.69 12.56 -3.32
CA GLU A 67 2.65 12.18 -4.28
C GLU A 67 2.91 10.78 -4.84
N HIS A 68 1.86 9.95 -4.85
CA HIS A 68 1.93 8.63 -5.46
C HIS A 68 1.57 8.71 -6.94
N ASP A 69 2.20 7.84 -7.74
CA ASP A 69 1.93 7.75 -9.17
C ASP A 69 0.77 6.80 -9.46
N GLU A 70 0.63 5.75 -8.65
CA GLU A 70 -0.47 4.78 -8.75
C GLU A 70 -1.07 4.54 -7.36
N GLY A 71 -2.37 4.30 -7.34
CA GLY A 71 -3.11 4.02 -6.11
C GLY A 71 -4.00 5.19 -5.69
N PRO A 72 -4.54 5.16 -4.46
CA PRO A 72 -4.32 4.08 -3.50
C PRO A 72 -5.01 2.77 -3.90
N PHE A 73 -4.31 1.66 -3.74
CA PHE A 73 -4.88 0.33 -3.86
C PHE A 73 -5.27 -0.16 -2.46
N TYR A 74 -6.42 -0.81 -2.33
CA TYR A 74 -6.91 -1.33 -1.05
C TYR A 74 -6.83 -2.85 -1.06
N GLN A 75 -6.17 -3.42 -0.08
CA GLN A 75 -5.97 -4.86 -0.01
C GLN A 75 -7.30 -5.62 0.05
N THR A 76 -8.28 -5.12 0.82
CA THR A 76 -9.60 -5.76 0.93
C THR A 76 -10.37 -5.79 -0.39
N GLN A 77 -10.11 -4.86 -1.29
CA GLN A 77 -10.75 -4.82 -2.61
C GLN A 77 -10.21 -5.87 -3.58
N ARG A 78 -9.16 -6.59 -3.16
CA ARG A 78 -8.50 -7.63 -3.97
C ARG A 78 -8.80 -9.04 -3.48
N PHE A 79 -9.71 -9.22 -2.53
CA PHE A 79 -10.00 -10.53 -1.95
C PHE A 79 -10.48 -11.55 -3.00
N ASP A 80 -11.27 -11.12 -3.98
CA ASP A 80 -11.71 -12.01 -5.05
C ASP A 80 -10.51 -12.55 -5.85
N ARG A 81 -9.54 -11.69 -6.14
CA ARG A 81 -8.31 -12.09 -6.82
C ARG A 81 -7.49 -13.05 -5.96
N TYR A 82 -7.43 -12.81 -4.66
CA TYR A 82 -6.70 -13.70 -3.73
C TYR A 82 -7.33 -15.07 -3.67
N LYS A 83 -8.66 -15.16 -3.62
CA LYS A 83 -9.39 -16.41 -3.66
C LYS A 83 -9.14 -17.17 -4.97
N GLU A 84 -9.15 -16.47 -6.08
CA GLU A 84 -8.87 -17.02 -7.41
C GLU A 84 -7.48 -17.64 -7.47
N VAL A 85 -6.45 -16.92 -6.98
CA VAL A 85 -5.07 -17.41 -6.97
C VAL A 85 -4.90 -18.59 -6.02
N ILE A 86 -5.52 -18.55 -4.84
CA ILE A 86 -5.51 -19.66 -3.89
C ILE A 86 -6.10 -20.92 -4.54
N GLN A 87 -7.20 -20.79 -5.26
CA GLN A 87 -7.82 -21.92 -5.95
C GLN A 87 -6.90 -22.49 -7.03
N GLN A 88 -6.20 -21.63 -7.77
CA GLN A 88 -5.19 -22.07 -8.75
C GLN A 88 -4.07 -22.87 -8.08
N LEU A 89 -3.59 -22.39 -6.91
CA LEU A 89 -2.54 -23.09 -6.16
C LEU A 89 -3.01 -24.47 -5.67
N LEU A 90 -4.26 -24.57 -5.23
CA LEU A 90 -4.87 -25.85 -4.82
C LEU A 90 -4.99 -26.79 -6.01
N ASP A 91 -5.48 -26.28 -7.15
CA ASP A 91 -5.70 -27.08 -8.36
C ASP A 91 -4.40 -27.60 -8.96
N THR A 92 -3.29 -26.91 -8.74
CA THR A 92 -1.97 -27.29 -9.25
C THR A 92 -1.07 -27.93 -8.20
N ASP A 93 -1.61 -28.31 -7.04
CA ASP A 93 -0.89 -28.95 -5.93
C ASP A 93 0.24 -28.10 -5.31
N HIS A 94 0.19 -26.78 -5.44
CA HIS A 94 1.15 -25.85 -4.81
C HIS A 94 0.72 -25.40 -3.41
N ALA A 95 -0.52 -25.72 -3.00
CA ALA A 95 -1.07 -25.40 -1.68
C ALA A 95 -1.97 -26.55 -1.21
N TYR A 96 -2.20 -26.63 0.11
CA TYR A 96 -3.07 -27.64 0.72
C TYR A 96 -3.80 -27.09 1.95
#